data_122f8745887ef1ceb4e1eb901948728c
#
_entry.id   122f8745887ef1ceb4e1eb901948728c
#
_cell.length_a   1.000
_cell.length_b   1.000
_cell.length_c   1.000
_cell.angle_alpha   90.00
_cell.angle_beta   90.00
_cell.angle_gamma   90.00
#
_symmetry.space_group_name_H-M   'P 1'
#
loop_
_entity.id
_entity.type
_entity.pdbx_description
1 polymer ?
#
loop_
_entity_poly.entity_id
_entity_poly.type
_entity_poly.pdbx_seq_one_letter_code
_entity_poly.pdbx_strand_id
1 'polypeptide(L)' 'MGASDWKDLKAKQKQKLSEVMFGVVCAHYKEHGRMPADAELEKLAKAAFTKIQGRGLGLSYETVHDVFLKKQAR' A
#
# COMPACT_ATOMS: atom_id res chain seq x y z
N MET A 1 -5.58 -20.13 10.85
CA MET A 1 -4.74 -18.95 10.79
C MET A 1 -5.31 -17.95 9.81
N GLY A 2 -5.31 -16.69 10.18
CA GLY A 2 -5.85 -15.68 9.31
C GLY A 2 -4.92 -15.33 8.15
N ALA A 3 -5.10 -14.14 7.61
CA ALA A 3 -4.28 -13.65 6.52
C ALA A 3 -2.82 -13.53 6.95
N SER A 4 -1.94 -13.57 5.95
CA SER A 4 -0.52 -13.39 6.21
C SER A 4 -0.23 -12.00 6.73
N ASP A 5 0.73 -11.91 7.64
CA ASP A 5 1.19 -10.63 8.14
C ASP A 5 2.28 -10.08 7.24
N TRP A 6 2.46 -8.76 7.29
CA TRP A 6 3.52 -8.12 6.51
C TRP A 6 4.88 -8.71 6.81
N LYS A 7 5.17 -8.94 8.09
CA LYS A 7 6.47 -9.47 8.51
C LYS A 7 6.72 -10.90 8.05
N ASP A 8 5.66 -11.62 7.66
CA ASP A 8 5.80 -12.99 7.18
C ASP A 8 6.14 -13.06 5.70
N LEU A 9 6.15 -11.92 5.01
CA LEU A 9 6.45 -11.87 3.60
C LEU A 9 7.96 -11.93 3.37
N LYS A 10 8.32 -12.52 2.23
CA LYS A 10 9.72 -12.53 1.80
C LYS A 10 10.12 -11.14 1.32
N ALA A 11 11.43 -10.87 1.31
CA ALA A 11 11.95 -9.58 0.91
C ALA A 11 11.46 -9.16 -0.48
N LYS A 12 11.43 -10.09 -1.43
CA LYS A 12 10.95 -9.79 -2.78
C LYS A 12 9.49 -9.38 -2.80
N GLN A 13 8.67 -10.04 -1.97
CA GLN A 13 7.26 -9.71 -1.89
C GLN A 13 7.07 -8.32 -1.28
N LYS A 14 7.81 -8.03 -0.22
CA LYS A 14 7.76 -6.70 0.41
C LYS A 14 8.17 -5.62 -0.57
N GLN A 15 9.20 -5.87 -1.36
CA GLN A 15 9.66 -4.91 -2.35
C GLN A 15 8.58 -4.64 -3.40
N LYS A 16 7.95 -5.70 -3.92
CA LYS A 16 6.89 -5.53 -4.92
C LYS A 16 5.71 -4.75 -4.36
N LEU A 17 5.32 -5.05 -3.12
CA LEU A 17 4.23 -4.34 -2.48
C LEU A 17 4.57 -2.87 -2.25
N SER A 18 5.81 -2.60 -1.86
CA SER A 18 6.27 -1.22 -1.70
C SER A 18 6.23 -0.47 -3.02
N GLU A 19 6.58 -1.13 -4.12
CA GLU A 19 6.52 -0.52 -5.45
C GLU A 19 5.08 -0.19 -5.84
N VAL A 20 4.13 -1.07 -5.52
CA VAL A 20 2.72 -0.80 -5.78
C VAL A 20 2.26 0.43 -5.00
N MET A 21 2.60 0.48 -3.72
CA MET A 21 2.23 1.61 -2.87
C MET A 21 2.85 2.91 -3.37
N PHE A 22 4.13 2.86 -3.71
CA PHE A 22 4.84 4.02 -4.23
C PHE A 22 4.23 4.49 -5.56
N GLY A 23 3.90 3.55 -6.44
CA GLY A 23 3.27 3.87 -7.73
C GLY A 23 1.94 4.58 -7.58
N VAL A 24 1.14 4.16 -6.59
CA VAL A 24 -0.14 4.80 -6.32
C VAL A 24 0.06 6.25 -5.90
N VAL A 25 1.02 6.50 -5.01
CA VAL A 25 1.32 7.85 -4.54
C VAL A 25 1.88 8.71 -5.66
N CYS A 26 2.79 8.14 -6.46
CA CYS A 26 3.37 8.88 -7.58
C CYS A 26 2.32 9.28 -8.60
N ALA A 27 1.38 8.39 -8.91
CA ALA A 27 0.29 8.70 -9.83
C ALA A 27 -0.55 9.85 -9.29
N HIS A 28 -0.84 9.84 -7.99
CA HIS A 28 -1.58 10.92 -7.36
C HIS A 28 -0.82 12.25 -7.47
N TYR A 29 0.47 12.19 -7.18
CA TYR A 29 1.32 13.39 -7.25
C TYR A 29 1.34 13.99 -8.66
N LYS A 30 1.48 13.13 -9.66
CA LYS A 30 1.49 13.59 -11.06
C LYS A 30 0.17 14.23 -11.46
N GLU A 31 -0.92 13.68 -10.96
CA GLU A 31 -2.26 14.16 -11.30
C GLU A 31 -2.61 15.47 -10.60
N HIS A 32 -2.25 15.58 -9.33
CA HIS A 32 -2.64 16.71 -8.49
C HIS A 32 -1.52 17.71 -8.22
N GLY A 33 -0.29 17.36 -8.51
CA GLY A 33 0.85 18.22 -8.30
C GLY A 33 1.23 18.43 -6.84
N ARG A 34 0.74 17.58 -5.95
CA ARG A 34 1.03 17.68 -4.52
C ARG A 34 0.89 16.32 -3.85
N MET A 35 1.47 16.20 -2.67
CA MET A 35 1.36 14.98 -1.90
C MET A 35 -0.06 14.82 -1.35
N PRO A 36 -0.52 13.58 -1.19
CA PRO A 36 -1.88 13.34 -0.70
C PRO A 36 -2.06 13.78 0.75
N ALA A 37 -3.23 14.35 1.04
CA ALA A 37 -3.63 14.65 2.41
C ALA A 37 -4.10 13.35 3.10
N ASP A 38 -4.34 13.42 4.42
CA ASP A 38 -4.73 12.23 5.18
C ASP A 38 -5.94 11.51 4.59
N ALA A 39 -6.97 12.27 4.21
CA ALA A 39 -8.17 11.68 3.63
C ALA A 39 -7.88 11.02 2.29
N GLU A 40 -6.97 11.60 1.52
CA GLU A 40 -6.58 11.04 0.24
C GLU A 40 -5.72 9.80 0.40
N LEU A 41 -4.89 9.78 1.45
CA LEU A 41 -4.08 8.60 1.75
C LEU A 41 -4.93 7.36 1.97
N GLU A 42 -6.08 7.53 2.61
CA GLU A 42 -6.98 6.41 2.84
C GLU A 42 -7.50 5.85 1.52
N LYS A 43 -7.87 6.72 0.60
CA LYS A 43 -8.31 6.30 -0.72
C LYS A 43 -7.19 5.59 -1.49
N LEU A 44 -5.99 6.12 -1.39
CA LEU A 44 -4.83 5.52 -2.04
C LEU A 44 -4.50 4.16 -1.44
N ALA A 45 -4.65 4.03 -0.12
CA ALA A 45 -4.44 2.76 0.54
C ALA A 45 -5.43 1.70 0.03
N LYS A 46 -6.68 2.08 -0.19
CA LYS A 46 -7.67 1.17 -0.75
C LYS A 46 -7.30 0.76 -2.17
N ALA A 47 -6.84 1.70 -2.97
CA ALA A 47 -6.41 1.40 -4.34
C ALA A 47 -5.22 0.45 -4.35
N ALA A 48 -4.26 0.69 -3.47
CA ALA A 48 -3.10 -0.18 -3.33
C ALA A 48 -3.52 -1.58 -2.88
N PHE A 49 -4.43 -1.65 -1.93
CA PHE A 49 -4.94 -2.93 -1.43
C PHE A 49 -5.59 -3.73 -2.56
N THR A 50 -6.39 -3.08 -3.40
CA THR A 50 -7.04 -3.76 -4.52
C THR A 50 -6.01 -4.36 -5.46
N LYS A 51 -4.95 -3.64 -5.75
CA LYS A 51 -3.88 -4.14 -6.60
C LYS A 51 -3.13 -5.30 -5.95
N ILE A 52 -2.88 -5.18 -4.64
CA ILE A 52 -2.17 -6.22 -3.89
C ILE A 52 -3.02 -7.49 -3.79
N GLN A 53 -4.32 -7.32 -3.57
CA GLN A 53 -5.24 -8.43 -3.47
C GLN A 53 -5.28 -9.24 -4.76
N GLY A 54 -5.18 -8.57 -5.89
CA GLY A 54 -5.12 -9.22 -7.19
C GLY A 54 -3.91 -10.12 -7.37
N ARG A 55 -2.89 -9.98 -6.53
CA ARG A 55 -1.70 -10.82 -6.57
C ARG A 55 -1.83 -12.07 -5.70
N GLY A 56 -2.93 -12.20 -4.96
CA GLY A 56 -3.20 -13.41 -4.18
C GLY A 56 -2.34 -13.59 -2.95
N LEU A 57 -1.86 -12.51 -2.35
CA LEU A 57 -0.96 -12.59 -1.20
C LEU A 57 -1.67 -12.78 0.14
N GLY A 58 -2.99 -12.61 0.17
CA GLY A 58 -3.76 -12.89 1.37
C GLY A 58 -3.61 -11.87 2.49
N LEU A 59 -3.11 -10.69 2.20
CA LEU A 59 -2.99 -9.63 3.20
C LEU A 59 -4.34 -8.98 3.46
N SER A 60 -4.58 -8.60 4.73
CA SER A 60 -5.79 -7.87 5.08
C SER A 60 -5.63 -6.40 4.73
N TYR A 61 -6.77 -5.72 4.55
CA TYR A 61 -6.75 -4.28 4.31
C TYR A 61 -6.08 -3.53 5.45
N GLU A 62 -6.33 -3.94 6.69
CA GLU A 62 -5.73 -3.28 7.86
C GLU A 62 -4.21 -3.33 7.81
N THR A 63 -3.65 -4.48 7.44
CA THR A 63 -2.21 -4.62 7.32
C THR A 63 -1.65 -3.70 6.23
N VAL A 64 -2.29 -3.68 5.07
CA VAL A 64 -1.85 -2.83 3.96
C VAL A 64 -1.96 -1.36 4.32
N HIS A 65 -3.07 -0.97 4.93
CA HIS A 65 -3.31 0.41 5.35
C HIS A 65 -2.25 0.86 6.36
N ASP A 66 -1.96 0.03 7.35
CA ASP A 66 -0.97 0.35 8.37
C ASP A 66 0.42 0.54 7.78
N VAL A 67 0.83 -0.40 6.92
CA VAL A 67 2.15 -0.31 6.27
C VAL A 67 2.21 0.90 5.35
N PHE A 68 1.14 1.17 4.62
CA PHE A 68 1.09 2.30 3.71
C PHE A 68 1.29 3.62 4.46
N LEU A 69 0.58 3.78 5.58
CA LEU A 69 0.70 5.00 6.39
C LEU A 69 2.08 5.14 7.00
N LYS A 70 2.67 4.05 7.46
CA LYS A 70 4.02 4.08 8.03
C LYS A 70 5.05 4.53 7.00
N LYS A 71 4.89 4.10 5.75
CA LYS A 71 5.80 4.51 4.69
C LYS A 71 5.65 6.00 4.35
N GLN A 72 4.46 6.55 4.51
CA GLN A 72 4.21 7.96 4.22
C GLN A 72 4.61 8.88 5.38
N ALA A 73 4.75 8.34 6.57
CA ALA A 73 5.00 9.12 7.77
C ALA A 73 6.46 9.53 7.99
N ARG A 74 7.31 9.24 7.07
CA ARG A 74 8.73 9.58 7.21
C ARG A 74 9.00 11.06 7.08
#